data_c215a20e346c66b010905621d7d17601
#
_entry.id   c215a20e346c66b010905621d7d17601
#
_cell.length_a   1.000
_cell.length_b   1.000
_cell.length_c   1.000
_cell.angle_alpha   90.00
_cell.angle_beta   90.00
_cell.angle_gamma   90.00
#
_symmetry.space_group_name_H-M   'P 1'
#
loop_
_entity.id
_entity.type
_entity.pdbx_description
1 polymer ?
#
loop_
_entity_poly.entity_id
_entity_poly.type
_entity_poly.pdbx_seq_one_letter_code
_entity_poly.pdbx_strand_id
1 'polypeptide(L)'
;MKVQLDRVPLRDATLSPEEILMSESQERMCAIVEPSKIDRFLEICKKWDVTVTVIGEVTDGDRLEITWHGELIVDVPPRTVAHEGPIYSRPLAEPAYIARVNAEVINPVIPQSAQEIKAAILMMAATPNLADKSWVTNQYDRYVQGNTVQSQPDDSGMVRIDEKTHLGVAVATDANANWSYLNPYEGAKLALAEASRNIATAGAVPLAVTNCLNFGSPEDPGVMWQFAETVRGLADGCLEMGLPVTGGNVSFYNQTGDVAILPTPVIGVLGVIDDVRTRTPMSFDHAGLELYLIGASDENLSGSEWAYLHGMRGGQAPTADLQREMRLIKLLVKGRTEKIFTAAHDLSQGGLTASLTEMVLRHNVGATITLTNPGMNLLVETPGRVVVAIDPAKSAALKAAAGDIPLTYLGNTGGDALVINDVEISLAELRTAHTSTFQKLFG
;
A
#
# COMPACT_ATOMS: atom_id res chain seq x y z
N MET A 1 -20.38 0.07 37.64
CA MET A 1 -19.71 -1.19 37.19
C MET A 1 -18.67 -1.55 38.24
N LYS A 2 -18.59 -2.82 38.62
CA LYS A 2 -17.57 -3.33 39.54
C LYS A 2 -16.72 -4.39 38.80
N VAL A 3 -15.41 -4.26 38.86
CA VAL A 3 -14.47 -5.15 38.17
C VAL A 3 -13.45 -5.69 39.17
N GLN A 4 -13.18 -6.98 39.11
CA GLN A 4 -12.14 -7.67 39.88
C GLN A 4 -10.96 -7.96 38.95
N LEU A 5 -9.92 -7.13 39.02
CA LEU A 5 -8.79 -7.16 38.08
C LEU A 5 -7.96 -8.45 38.22
N ASP A 6 -7.88 -9.02 39.42
CA ASP A 6 -7.23 -10.28 39.70
C ASP A 6 -7.89 -11.50 39.05
N ARG A 7 -9.10 -11.33 38.44
CA ARG A 7 -9.76 -12.37 37.64
C ARG A 7 -9.43 -12.29 36.13
N VAL A 8 -8.80 -11.23 35.69
CA VAL A 8 -8.41 -11.11 34.27
C VAL A 8 -7.40 -12.20 33.92
N PRO A 9 -7.64 -13.02 32.89
CA PRO A 9 -6.65 -14.02 32.48
C PRO A 9 -5.37 -13.34 31.99
N LEU A 10 -4.26 -13.65 32.63
CA LEU A 10 -2.95 -13.07 32.33
C LEU A 10 -2.04 -14.12 31.71
N ARG A 11 -1.24 -13.71 30.74
CA ARG A 11 -0.16 -14.50 30.18
C ARG A 11 1.07 -14.45 31.08
N ASP A 12 1.31 -13.31 31.71
CA ASP A 12 2.36 -13.06 32.69
C ASP A 12 1.70 -12.71 34.03
N ALA A 13 1.84 -13.61 35.02
CA ALA A 13 1.27 -13.44 36.34
C ALA A 13 2.04 -12.45 37.23
N THR A 14 3.15 -11.90 36.78
CA THR A 14 3.96 -10.93 37.52
C THR A 14 3.55 -9.48 37.31
N LEU A 15 2.60 -9.23 36.40
CA LEU A 15 2.14 -7.88 36.09
C LEU A 15 1.47 -7.21 37.29
N SER A 16 1.83 -5.95 37.54
CA SER A 16 1.16 -5.08 38.49
C SER A 16 -0.24 -4.67 38.00
N PRO A 17 -1.15 -4.20 38.89
CA PRO A 17 -2.46 -3.72 38.45
C PRO A 17 -2.40 -2.64 37.38
N GLU A 18 -1.44 -1.72 37.46
CA GLU A 18 -1.24 -0.63 36.51
C GLU A 18 -0.84 -1.21 35.14
N GLU A 19 0.07 -2.17 35.11
CA GLU A 19 0.51 -2.83 33.89
C GLU A 19 -0.61 -3.62 33.23
N ILE A 20 -1.49 -4.27 34.02
CA ILE A 20 -2.68 -4.97 33.49
C ILE A 20 -3.63 -3.98 32.83
N LEU A 21 -3.88 -2.83 33.49
CA LEU A 21 -4.78 -1.79 32.97
C LEU A 21 -4.23 -1.09 31.71
N MET A 22 -2.91 -1.02 31.56
CA MET A 22 -2.25 -0.45 30.38
C MET A 22 -1.97 -1.47 29.27
N SER A 23 -2.16 -2.77 29.54
CA SER A 23 -1.83 -3.85 28.61
C SER A 23 -2.77 -3.87 27.39
N GLU A 24 -2.19 -3.85 26.21
CA GLU A 24 -2.87 -4.02 24.92
C GLU A 24 -2.72 -5.45 24.38
N SER A 25 -3.16 -6.45 25.14
CA SER A 25 -3.15 -7.84 24.66
C SER A 25 -4.12 -7.99 23.48
N GLN A 26 -3.61 -8.55 22.38
CA GLN A 26 -4.37 -8.73 21.16
C GLN A 26 -5.54 -9.71 21.34
N GLU A 27 -6.59 -9.53 20.52
CA GLU A 27 -7.74 -10.44 20.39
C GLU A 27 -8.53 -10.64 21.68
N ARG A 28 -8.50 -9.67 22.60
CA ARG A 28 -9.36 -9.67 23.78
C ARG A 28 -10.68 -8.98 23.51
N MET A 29 -11.74 -9.61 23.98
CA MET A 29 -13.09 -9.08 23.90
C MET A 29 -13.72 -9.02 25.30
N CYS A 30 -14.45 -7.95 25.60
CA CYS A 30 -15.27 -7.82 26.80
C CYS A 30 -16.73 -7.95 26.40
N ALA A 31 -17.42 -8.92 26.99
CA ALA A 31 -18.84 -9.14 26.75
C ALA A 31 -19.67 -8.72 28.01
N ILE A 32 -20.76 -8.00 27.78
CA ILE A 32 -21.79 -7.73 28.81
C ILE A 32 -22.92 -8.70 28.53
N VAL A 33 -23.18 -9.58 29.49
CA VAL A 33 -24.14 -10.67 29.36
C VAL A 33 -25.19 -10.59 30.45
N GLU A 34 -26.46 -10.72 30.08
CA GLU A 34 -27.55 -10.82 31.07
C GLU A 34 -27.31 -12.00 32.01
N PRO A 35 -27.56 -11.85 33.34
CA PRO A 35 -27.31 -12.91 34.30
C PRO A 35 -27.95 -14.26 33.93
N SER A 36 -29.16 -14.23 33.39
CA SER A 36 -29.89 -15.43 32.95
C SER A 36 -29.28 -16.16 31.74
N LYS A 37 -28.31 -15.53 31.03
CA LYS A 37 -27.68 -16.08 29.82
C LYS A 37 -26.20 -16.43 30.02
N ILE A 38 -25.65 -16.21 31.20
CA ILE A 38 -24.22 -16.42 31.49
C ILE A 38 -23.82 -17.88 31.21
N ASP A 39 -24.56 -18.86 31.75
CA ASP A 39 -24.22 -20.26 31.57
C ASP A 39 -24.20 -20.67 30.12
N ARG A 40 -25.18 -20.19 29.35
CA ARG A 40 -25.21 -20.46 27.89
C ARG A 40 -24.03 -19.79 27.13
N PHE A 41 -23.65 -18.61 27.54
CA PHE A 41 -22.49 -17.92 26.96
C PHE A 41 -21.19 -18.69 27.24
N LEU A 42 -20.99 -19.14 28.49
CA LEU A 42 -19.83 -19.93 28.90
C LEU A 42 -19.77 -21.30 28.16
N GLU A 43 -20.92 -21.95 27.94
CA GLU A 43 -21.00 -23.18 27.13
C GLU A 43 -20.53 -22.96 25.68
N ILE A 44 -20.91 -21.83 25.06
CA ILE A 44 -20.50 -21.47 23.70
C ILE A 44 -18.99 -21.23 23.67
N CYS A 45 -18.44 -20.48 24.60
CA CYS A 45 -16.99 -20.24 24.68
C CYS A 45 -16.23 -21.57 24.83
N LYS A 46 -16.70 -22.44 25.71
CA LYS A 46 -16.12 -23.79 25.90
C LYS A 46 -16.19 -24.64 24.63
N LYS A 47 -17.30 -24.58 23.90
CA LYS A 47 -17.47 -25.32 22.64
C LYS A 47 -16.41 -24.94 21.60
N TRP A 48 -16.00 -23.67 21.60
CA TRP A 48 -15.05 -23.13 20.64
C TRP A 48 -13.63 -22.96 21.22
N ASP A 49 -13.38 -23.56 22.39
CA ASP A 49 -12.08 -23.52 23.10
C ASP A 49 -11.58 -22.08 23.33
N VAL A 50 -12.49 -21.16 23.66
CA VAL A 50 -12.18 -19.77 23.97
C VAL A 50 -12.07 -19.60 25.48
N THR A 51 -10.92 -19.10 25.95
CA THR A 51 -10.71 -18.74 27.36
C THR A 51 -11.66 -17.60 27.74
N VAL A 52 -12.47 -17.79 28.79
CA VAL A 52 -13.44 -16.81 29.27
C VAL A 52 -13.48 -16.78 30.79
N THR A 53 -13.58 -15.58 31.36
CA THR A 53 -13.69 -15.39 32.81
C THR A 53 -14.65 -14.26 33.10
N VAL A 54 -15.52 -14.46 34.13
CA VAL A 54 -16.37 -13.38 34.65
C VAL A 54 -15.50 -12.48 35.53
N ILE A 55 -15.29 -11.26 35.10
CA ILE A 55 -14.40 -10.30 35.76
C ILE A 55 -15.16 -9.24 36.60
N GLY A 56 -16.47 -9.19 36.51
CA GLY A 56 -17.22 -8.17 37.20
C GLY A 56 -18.71 -8.14 36.83
N GLU A 57 -19.38 -7.09 37.24
CA GLU A 57 -20.81 -6.84 37.01
C GLU A 57 -21.10 -5.38 36.65
N VAL A 58 -22.14 -5.17 35.85
CA VAL A 58 -22.74 -3.85 35.64
C VAL A 58 -23.72 -3.54 36.76
N THR A 59 -23.60 -2.36 37.36
CA THR A 59 -24.43 -1.90 38.48
C THR A 59 -25.20 -0.64 38.09
N ASP A 60 -26.22 -0.31 38.86
CA ASP A 60 -26.99 0.94 38.70
C ASP A 60 -26.27 2.19 39.25
N GLY A 61 -25.06 2.02 39.81
CA GLY A 61 -24.25 3.12 40.32
C GLY A 61 -23.55 3.92 39.23
N ASP A 62 -23.10 5.10 39.59
CA ASP A 62 -22.39 6.07 38.70
C ASP A 62 -20.86 5.95 38.78
N ARG A 63 -20.34 4.84 39.33
CA ARG A 63 -18.90 4.63 39.52
C ARG A 63 -18.41 3.42 38.74
N LEU A 64 -17.19 3.55 38.20
CA LEU A 64 -16.34 2.43 37.80
C LEU A 64 -15.43 2.13 38.98
N GLU A 65 -15.69 1.03 39.64
CA GLU A 65 -14.90 0.53 40.75
C GLU A 65 -14.08 -0.68 40.27
N ILE A 66 -12.76 -0.63 40.43
CA ILE A 66 -11.86 -1.76 40.09
C ILE A 66 -11.14 -2.16 41.37
N THR A 67 -11.23 -3.44 41.72
CA THR A 67 -10.50 -4.02 42.84
C THR A 67 -9.37 -4.93 42.38
N TRP A 68 -8.32 -4.98 43.21
CA TRP A 68 -7.19 -5.90 43.08
C TRP A 68 -6.99 -6.63 44.40
N HIS A 69 -7.18 -7.95 44.41
CA HIS A 69 -7.16 -8.77 45.62
C HIS A 69 -8.01 -8.20 46.78
N GLY A 70 -9.16 -7.59 46.44
CA GLY A 70 -10.08 -7.01 47.36
C GLY A 70 -9.81 -5.54 47.75
N GLU A 71 -8.67 -4.99 47.37
CA GLU A 71 -8.36 -3.56 47.53
C GLU A 71 -8.93 -2.75 46.39
N LEU A 72 -9.59 -1.62 46.68
CA LEU A 72 -10.12 -0.69 45.69
C LEU A 72 -8.97 0.15 45.12
N ILE A 73 -8.63 -0.06 43.85
CA ILE A 73 -7.54 0.62 43.17
C ILE A 73 -7.99 1.68 42.16
N VAL A 74 -9.23 1.59 41.66
CA VAL A 74 -9.85 2.62 40.82
C VAL A 74 -11.26 2.89 41.30
N ASP A 75 -11.59 4.17 41.46
CA ASP A 75 -12.93 4.66 41.76
C ASP A 75 -13.15 6.00 41.02
N VAL A 76 -13.72 5.92 39.81
CA VAL A 76 -13.92 7.07 38.95
C VAL A 76 -15.32 7.08 38.32
N PRO A 77 -15.87 8.24 37.95
CA PRO A 77 -17.04 8.29 37.09
C PRO A 77 -16.74 7.68 35.73
N PRO A 78 -17.54 6.73 35.19
CA PRO A 78 -17.26 6.08 33.88
C PRO A 78 -17.11 7.07 32.74
N ARG A 79 -17.83 8.20 32.78
CA ARG A 79 -17.78 9.23 31.74
C ARG A 79 -16.39 9.87 31.61
N THR A 80 -15.64 9.97 32.71
CA THR A 80 -14.28 10.52 32.72
C THR A 80 -13.36 9.73 31.79
N VAL A 81 -13.48 8.42 31.72
CA VAL A 81 -12.64 7.55 30.91
C VAL A 81 -13.24 7.26 29.53
N ALA A 82 -14.54 7.44 29.31
CA ALA A 82 -15.22 7.08 28.08
C ALA A 82 -15.64 8.28 27.22
N HIS A 83 -16.15 9.38 27.83
CA HIS A 83 -16.79 10.47 27.08
C HIS A 83 -16.27 11.86 27.44
N GLU A 84 -15.66 12.03 28.59
CA GLU A 84 -15.20 13.34 29.10
C GLU A 84 -13.66 13.45 29.11
N GLY A 85 -12.99 12.65 28.30
CA GLY A 85 -11.56 12.76 28.09
C GLY A 85 -11.18 14.10 27.43
N PRO A 86 -9.95 14.58 27.60
CA PRO A 86 -9.53 15.85 27.03
C PRO A 86 -9.54 15.78 25.49
N ILE A 87 -10.16 16.78 24.86
CA ILE A 87 -10.11 16.99 23.42
C ILE A 87 -9.06 18.05 23.14
N TYR A 88 -7.97 17.65 22.55
CA TYR A 88 -6.88 18.56 22.22
C TYR A 88 -7.16 19.29 20.90
N SER A 89 -7.08 20.64 20.93
CA SER A 89 -6.98 21.45 19.73
C SER A 89 -5.51 21.84 19.55
N ARG A 90 -4.81 21.04 18.76
CA ARG A 90 -3.39 21.24 18.54
C ARG A 90 -3.15 22.33 17.48
N PRO A 91 -2.15 23.20 17.65
CA PRO A 91 -1.83 24.21 16.65
C PRO A 91 -1.33 23.56 15.36
N LEU A 92 -1.66 24.20 14.24
CA LEU A 92 -1.21 23.81 12.90
C LEU A 92 -0.35 24.94 12.34
N ALA A 93 0.85 24.62 11.86
CA ALA A 93 1.71 25.56 11.18
C ALA A 93 2.46 24.87 10.04
N GLU A 94 2.39 25.43 8.85
CA GLU A 94 3.16 24.91 7.71
C GLU A 94 4.65 24.90 8.05
N PRO A 95 5.33 23.76 7.95
CA PRO A 95 6.75 23.67 8.28
C PRO A 95 7.59 24.47 7.29
N ALA A 96 8.54 25.26 7.80
CA ALA A 96 9.42 26.09 6.96
C ALA A 96 10.24 25.29 5.93
N TYR A 97 10.44 23.98 6.16
CA TYR A 97 11.16 23.14 5.22
C TYR A 97 10.41 22.97 3.89
N ILE A 98 9.07 23.00 3.87
CA ILE A 98 8.23 22.81 2.66
C ILE A 98 8.64 23.82 1.57
N ALA A 99 8.65 25.11 1.90
CA ALA A 99 9.06 26.14 0.94
C ALA A 99 10.50 25.93 0.44
N ARG A 100 11.40 25.52 1.35
CA ARG A 100 12.80 25.25 1.00
C ARG A 100 12.96 24.09 0.04
N VAL A 101 12.38 22.92 0.36
CA VAL A 101 12.54 21.71 -0.48
C VAL A 101 11.82 21.86 -1.81
N ASN A 102 10.69 22.55 -1.85
CA ASN A 102 9.94 22.79 -3.10
C ASN A 102 10.63 23.80 -4.04
N ALA A 103 11.57 24.60 -3.51
CA ALA A 103 12.41 25.51 -4.32
C ALA A 103 13.68 24.82 -4.88
N GLU A 104 13.98 23.59 -4.44
CA GLU A 104 15.14 22.85 -4.94
C GLU A 104 14.93 22.38 -6.39
N VAL A 105 15.95 22.57 -7.22
CA VAL A 105 15.93 22.04 -8.60
C VAL A 105 16.47 20.63 -8.59
N ILE A 106 15.64 19.67 -9.01
CA ILE A 106 16.01 18.25 -9.10
C ILE A 106 16.56 17.97 -10.48
N ASN A 107 17.85 17.77 -10.58
CA ASN A 107 18.53 17.50 -11.83
C ASN A 107 19.63 16.41 -11.64
N PRO A 108 19.26 15.16 -11.34
CA PRO A 108 20.22 14.07 -11.26
C PRO A 108 20.81 13.77 -12.63
N VAL A 109 21.97 13.16 -12.64
CA VAL A 109 22.60 12.72 -13.90
C VAL A 109 21.71 11.70 -14.58
N ILE A 110 21.30 11.98 -15.82
CA ILE A 110 20.50 11.08 -16.65
C ILE A 110 21.44 10.24 -17.51
N PRO A 111 21.37 8.89 -17.46
CA PRO A 111 22.21 8.01 -18.27
C PRO A 111 21.94 8.22 -19.75
N GLN A 112 22.98 8.32 -20.56
CA GLN A 112 22.89 8.63 -22.00
C GLN A 112 23.41 7.48 -22.87
N SER A 113 24.49 6.83 -22.46
CA SER A 113 25.07 5.71 -23.20
C SER A 113 24.42 4.38 -22.83
N ALA A 114 24.48 3.40 -23.71
CA ALA A 114 24.00 2.03 -23.47
C ALA A 114 24.60 1.44 -22.17
N GLN A 115 25.88 1.68 -21.91
CA GLN A 115 26.55 1.23 -20.69
C GLN A 115 25.99 1.89 -19.43
N GLU A 116 25.77 3.22 -19.47
CA GLU A 116 25.19 3.94 -18.34
C GLU A 116 23.74 3.54 -18.06
N ILE A 117 22.94 3.34 -19.13
CA ILE A 117 21.55 2.87 -19.02
C ILE A 117 21.51 1.47 -18.40
N LYS A 118 22.34 0.54 -18.86
CA LYS A 118 22.47 -0.79 -18.26
C LYS A 118 22.82 -0.72 -16.78
N ALA A 119 23.83 0.09 -16.43
CA ALA A 119 24.25 0.26 -15.06
C ALA A 119 23.12 0.85 -14.19
N ALA A 120 22.36 1.82 -14.70
CA ALA A 120 21.22 2.42 -14.00
C ALA A 120 20.11 1.39 -13.74
N ILE A 121 19.74 0.57 -14.72
CA ILE A 121 18.72 -0.49 -14.57
C ILE A 121 19.15 -1.48 -13.48
N LEU A 122 20.38 -1.98 -13.54
CA LEU A 122 20.89 -2.94 -12.55
C LEU A 122 21.00 -2.33 -11.15
N MET A 123 21.40 -1.06 -11.06
CA MET A 123 21.44 -0.32 -9.80
C MET A 123 20.04 -0.16 -9.21
N MET A 124 19.06 0.29 -10.00
CA MET A 124 17.67 0.44 -9.59
C MET A 124 17.10 -0.91 -9.11
N ALA A 125 17.27 -1.98 -9.87
CA ALA A 125 16.80 -3.32 -9.51
C ALA A 125 17.39 -3.84 -8.20
N ALA A 126 18.57 -3.36 -7.80
CA ALA A 126 19.28 -3.78 -6.59
C ALA A 126 19.04 -2.85 -5.38
N THR A 127 18.30 -1.74 -5.50
CA THR A 127 18.04 -0.88 -4.34
C THR A 127 17.13 -1.58 -3.33
N PRO A 128 17.29 -1.34 -2.02
CA PRO A 128 16.40 -1.93 -1.02
C PRO A 128 14.92 -1.63 -1.25
N ASN A 129 14.59 -0.45 -1.80
CA ASN A 129 13.21 -0.07 -2.08
C ASN A 129 12.59 -0.89 -3.22
N LEU A 130 13.36 -1.25 -4.25
CA LEU A 130 12.86 -1.91 -5.47
C LEU A 130 13.24 -3.39 -5.57
N ALA A 131 14.23 -3.86 -4.79
CA ALA A 131 14.66 -5.26 -4.82
C ALA A 131 13.55 -6.21 -4.37
N ASP A 132 13.64 -7.46 -4.81
CA ASP A 132 12.71 -8.54 -4.45
C ASP A 132 12.52 -8.66 -2.93
N LYS A 133 11.29 -8.65 -2.48
CA LYS A 133 10.88 -8.74 -1.07
C LYS A 133 10.63 -10.17 -0.61
N SER A 134 10.91 -11.17 -1.43
CA SER A 134 10.64 -12.59 -1.11
C SER A 134 11.34 -13.05 0.16
N TRP A 135 12.50 -12.48 0.51
CA TRP A 135 13.17 -12.73 1.78
C TRP A 135 12.25 -12.46 2.99
N VAL A 136 11.44 -11.41 2.94
CA VAL A 136 10.44 -11.09 3.98
C VAL A 136 9.17 -11.89 3.79
N THR A 137 8.58 -11.86 2.59
CA THR A 137 7.24 -12.39 2.35
C THR A 137 7.15 -13.91 2.41
N ASN A 138 8.25 -14.65 2.11
CA ASN A 138 8.27 -16.10 2.18
C ASN A 138 8.36 -16.65 3.62
N GLN A 139 8.54 -15.78 4.62
CA GLN A 139 8.49 -16.18 6.04
C GLN A 139 7.06 -16.41 6.54
N TYR A 140 6.05 -16.00 5.77
CA TYR A 140 4.64 -16.06 6.13
C TYR A 140 3.87 -16.97 5.19
N ASP A 141 2.90 -17.71 5.73
CA ASP A 141 1.97 -18.49 4.91
C ASP A 141 0.96 -17.56 4.23
N ARG A 142 1.10 -17.43 2.91
CA ARG A 142 0.21 -16.62 2.07
C ARG A 142 -0.98 -17.40 1.54
N TYR A 143 -1.02 -18.72 1.75
CA TYR A 143 -1.98 -19.61 1.14
C TYR A 143 -2.86 -20.34 2.17
N VAL A 144 -2.82 -19.88 3.41
CA VAL A 144 -3.67 -20.41 4.50
C VAL A 144 -5.14 -20.44 4.05
N GLN A 145 -5.85 -21.54 4.34
CA GLN A 145 -7.19 -21.85 3.86
C GLN A 145 -7.32 -22.11 2.33
N GLY A 146 -6.27 -21.98 1.54
CA GLY A 146 -6.26 -22.32 0.11
C GLY A 146 -7.11 -21.42 -0.81
N ASN A 147 -7.51 -20.24 -0.35
CA ASN A 147 -8.35 -19.30 -1.11
C ASN A 147 -7.58 -18.16 -1.79
N THR A 148 -6.28 -18.05 -1.53
CA THR A 148 -5.44 -17.02 -2.16
C THR A 148 -5.26 -17.34 -3.65
N VAL A 149 -5.63 -16.40 -4.49
CA VAL A 149 -5.57 -16.49 -5.96
C VAL A 149 -4.36 -15.74 -6.50
N GLN A 150 -4.00 -14.63 -5.86
CA GLN A 150 -2.91 -13.74 -6.23
C GLN A 150 -2.29 -13.16 -4.98
N SER A 151 -0.98 -13.03 -4.95
CA SER A 151 -0.22 -12.47 -3.83
C SER A 151 1.07 -11.87 -4.34
N GLN A 152 1.84 -11.26 -3.46
CA GLN A 152 3.17 -10.73 -3.78
C GLN A 152 3.95 -11.64 -4.75
N PRO A 153 4.59 -11.07 -5.79
CA PRO A 153 4.80 -9.62 -6.06
C PRO A 153 3.73 -8.94 -6.94
N ASP A 154 2.57 -9.54 -7.15
CA ASP A 154 1.49 -8.91 -7.93
C ASP A 154 1.02 -7.58 -7.32
N ASP A 155 0.47 -6.65 -8.11
CA ASP A 155 0.04 -5.30 -7.71
C ASP A 155 -1.01 -5.31 -6.58
N SER A 156 -1.77 -6.39 -6.48
CA SER A 156 -2.74 -6.59 -5.39
C SER A 156 -2.75 -8.03 -4.91
N GLY A 157 -3.07 -8.24 -3.62
CA GLY A 157 -3.46 -9.55 -3.12
C GLY A 157 -4.92 -9.84 -3.49
N MET A 158 -5.23 -11.09 -3.87
CA MET A 158 -6.59 -11.50 -4.22
C MET A 158 -6.98 -12.80 -3.55
N VAL A 159 -8.17 -12.82 -2.93
CA VAL A 159 -8.73 -13.99 -2.26
C VAL A 159 -10.09 -14.30 -2.86
N ARG A 160 -10.33 -15.58 -3.17
CA ARG A 160 -11.65 -16.10 -3.54
C ARG A 160 -12.49 -16.23 -2.27
N ILE A 161 -13.67 -15.62 -2.24
CA ILE A 161 -14.60 -15.65 -1.09
C ILE A 161 -15.77 -16.62 -1.28
N ASP A 162 -16.06 -17.02 -2.50
CA ASP A 162 -17.13 -18.00 -2.80
C ASP A 162 -16.67 -19.02 -3.86
N GLU A 163 -16.75 -20.30 -3.52
CA GLU A 163 -16.27 -21.38 -4.39
C GLU A 163 -17.18 -21.65 -5.58
N LYS A 164 -18.46 -21.34 -5.47
CA LYS A 164 -19.45 -21.66 -6.52
C LYS A 164 -19.49 -20.58 -7.59
N THR A 165 -19.52 -19.32 -7.16
CA THR A 165 -19.54 -18.16 -8.06
C THR A 165 -18.14 -17.72 -8.48
N HIS A 166 -17.10 -18.11 -7.74
CA HIS A 166 -15.74 -17.63 -7.86
C HIS A 166 -15.57 -16.12 -7.57
N LEU A 167 -16.55 -15.53 -6.89
CA LEU A 167 -16.45 -14.15 -6.41
C LEU A 167 -15.20 -13.98 -5.55
N GLY A 168 -14.49 -12.88 -5.74
CA GLY A 168 -13.31 -12.57 -4.97
C GLY A 168 -13.20 -11.11 -4.55
N VAL A 169 -12.28 -10.88 -3.63
CA VAL A 169 -11.85 -9.55 -3.20
C VAL A 169 -10.37 -9.38 -3.50
N ALA A 170 -10.00 -8.16 -3.91
CA ALA A 170 -8.62 -7.74 -4.07
C ALA A 170 -8.31 -6.63 -3.07
N VAL A 171 -7.07 -6.62 -2.55
CA VAL A 171 -6.59 -5.59 -1.63
C VAL A 171 -5.22 -5.13 -2.09
N ALA A 172 -5.05 -3.81 -2.20
CA ALA A 172 -3.77 -3.17 -2.43
C ALA A 172 -3.52 -2.10 -1.36
N THR A 173 -2.25 -1.89 -1.02
CA THR A 173 -1.84 -0.81 -0.13
C THR A 173 -0.74 -0.01 -0.78
N ASP A 174 -0.77 1.30 -0.60
CA ASP A 174 0.23 2.19 -1.15
C ASP A 174 0.59 3.33 -0.21
N ALA A 175 1.80 3.83 -0.34
CA ALA A 175 2.31 5.03 0.32
C ALA A 175 3.59 5.52 -0.37
N ASN A 176 3.67 6.79 -0.69
CA ASN A 176 4.92 7.42 -1.11
C ASN A 176 5.31 8.52 -0.13
N ALA A 177 6.20 8.18 0.81
CA ALA A 177 6.64 9.10 1.85
C ALA A 177 7.45 10.29 1.28
N ASN A 178 8.15 10.12 0.15
CA ASN A 178 8.89 11.21 -0.49
C ASN A 178 7.93 12.27 -1.05
N TRP A 179 6.88 11.85 -1.76
CA TRP A 179 5.87 12.78 -2.26
C TRP A 179 5.07 13.42 -1.12
N SER A 180 4.73 12.63 -0.09
CA SER A 180 4.05 13.17 1.11
C SER A 180 4.92 14.18 1.88
N TYR A 181 6.24 14.02 1.86
CA TYR A 181 7.19 14.99 2.43
C TYR A 181 7.22 16.31 1.64
N LEU A 182 7.15 16.24 0.31
CA LEU A 182 7.10 17.41 -0.55
C LEU A 182 5.75 18.12 -0.49
N ASN A 183 4.67 17.37 -0.47
CA ASN A 183 3.29 17.87 -0.39
C ASN A 183 2.37 16.81 0.23
N PRO A 184 2.01 16.91 1.52
CA PRO A 184 1.19 15.92 2.20
C PRO A 184 -0.21 15.75 1.59
N TYR A 185 -0.81 16.83 1.07
CA TYR A 185 -2.12 16.81 0.41
C TYR A 185 -2.08 15.99 -0.90
N GLU A 186 -1.14 16.31 -1.79
CA GLU A 186 -0.97 15.57 -3.04
C GLU A 186 -0.48 14.14 -2.79
N GLY A 187 0.45 13.94 -1.84
CA GLY A 187 0.95 12.60 -1.50
C GLY A 187 -0.14 11.63 -1.07
N ALA A 188 -1.13 12.10 -0.30
CA ALA A 188 -2.28 11.28 0.09
C ALA A 188 -3.19 10.94 -1.10
N LYS A 189 -3.45 11.90 -2.00
CA LYS A 189 -4.23 11.67 -3.23
C LYS A 189 -3.53 10.71 -4.18
N LEU A 190 -2.21 10.82 -4.32
CA LEU A 190 -1.40 9.93 -5.15
C LEU A 190 -1.40 8.50 -4.63
N ALA A 191 -1.24 8.30 -3.31
CA ALA A 191 -1.33 6.97 -2.71
C ALA A 191 -2.72 6.33 -2.89
N LEU A 192 -3.79 7.12 -2.76
CA LEU A 192 -5.16 6.66 -3.04
C LEU A 192 -5.32 6.24 -4.51
N ALA A 193 -4.81 7.06 -5.44
CA ALA A 193 -4.88 6.79 -6.88
C ALA A 193 -4.13 5.51 -7.23
N GLU A 194 -2.92 5.34 -6.71
CA GLU A 194 -2.06 4.18 -6.96
C GLU A 194 -2.66 2.90 -6.38
N ALA A 195 -3.07 2.88 -5.11
CA ALA A 195 -3.74 1.72 -4.52
C ALA A 195 -5.01 1.32 -5.32
N SER A 196 -5.78 2.31 -5.81
CA SER A 196 -6.96 2.06 -6.64
C SER A 196 -6.59 1.52 -8.02
N ARG A 197 -5.52 2.01 -8.63
CA ARG A 197 -4.97 1.51 -9.89
C ARG A 197 -4.47 0.08 -9.76
N ASN A 198 -3.79 -0.26 -8.66
CA ASN A 198 -3.29 -1.61 -8.35
C ASN A 198 -4.43 -2.64 -8.21
N ILE A 199 -5.57 -2.24 -7.69
CA ILE A 199 -6.79 -3.06 -7.72
C ILE A 199 -7.25 -3.30 -9.17
N ALA A 200 -7.24 -2.25 -9.99
CA ALA A 200 -7.76 -2.31 -11.35
C ALA A 200 -6.81 -3.03 -12.33
N THR A 201 -5.49 -3.02 -12.13
CA THR A 201 -4.54 -3.82 -12.94
C THR A 201 -4.85 -5.30 -12.81
N ALA A 202 -5.22 -5.79 -11.63
CA ALA A 202 -5.70 -7.16 -11.44
C ALA A 202 -7.11 -7.40 -12.01
N GLY A 203 -7.80 -6.37 -12.47
CA GLY A 203 -9.14 -6.45 -13.06
C GLY A 203 -10.29 -6.36 -12.05
N ALA A 204 -10.02 -6.07 -10.78
CA ALA A 204 -11.05 -5.82 -9.78
C ALA A 204 -11.53 -4.37 -9.81
N VAL A 205 -12.73 -4.10 -9.30
CA VAL A 205 -13.32 -2.77 -9.21
C VAL A 205 -13.06 -2.22 -7.81
N PRO A 206 -12.33 -1.10 -7.66
CA PRO A 206 -12.14 -0.43 -6.37
C PRO A 206 -13.48 -0.08 -5.73
N LEU A 207 -13.66 -0.33 -4.44
CA LEU A 207 -14.95 -0.20 -3.77
C LEU A 207 -14.91 0.58 -2.46
N ALA A 208 -13.85 0.41 -1.66
CA ALA A 208 -13.75 1.01 -0.34
C ALA A 208 -12.30 1.25 0.06
N VAL A 209 -12.10 2.20 0.98
CA VAL A 209 -10.79 2.66 1.46
C VAL A 209 -10.66 2.43 2.95
N THR A 210 -9.47 2.02 3.37
CA THR A 210 -8.96 2.12 4.73
C THR A 210 -7.63 2.85 4.73
N ASN A 211 -7.15 3.28 5.88
CA ASN A 211 -5.85 3.94 5.96
C ASN A 211 -5.09 3.57 7.24
N CYS A 212 -3.78 3.77 7.22
CA CYS A 212 -2.91 3.75 8.37
C CYS A 212 -1.99 4.98 8.29
N LEU A 213 -2.33 6.03 9.04
CA LEU A 213 -1.68 7.33 8.97
C LEU A 213 -0.56 7.40 10.00
N ASN A 214 0.71 7.49 9.54
CA ASN A 214 1.89 7.44 10.40
C ASN A 214 2.65 8.77 10.35
N PHE A 215 2.81 9.40 11.53
CA PHE A 215 3.41 10.73 11.68
C PHE A 215 4.28 10.81 12.94
N GLY A 216 5.12 11.83 13.03
CA GLY A 216 5.90 12.15 14.22
C GLY A 216 5.04 12.62 15.39
N SER A 217 5.63 13.41 16.31
CA SER A 217 4.91 13.92 17.47
C SER A 217 3.81 14.92 17.11
N PRO A 218 2.57 14.73 17.57
CA PRO A 218 1.48 15.67 17.34
C PRO A 218 1.62 16.95 18.18
N GLU A 219 2.65 17.06 19.00
CA GLU A 219 2.98 18.29 19.74
C GLU A 219 3.76 19.27 18.89
N ASP A 220 4.35 18.82 17.78
CA ASP A 220 4.94 19.66 16.75
C ASP A 220 3.84 20.21 15.83
N PRO A 221 3.64 21.54 15.78
CA PRO A 221 2.66 22.16 14.88
C PRO A 221 2.88 21.85 13.40
N GLY A 222 4.12 21.59 12.98
CA GLY A 222 4.46 21.20 11.61
C GLY A 222 3.99 19.78 11.28
N VAL A 223 4.19 18.84 12.20
CA VAL A 223 3.68 17.47 12.05
C VAL A 223 2.14 17.47 12.02
N MET A 224 1.50 18.25 12.87
CA MET A 224 0.04 18.36 12.84
C MET A 224 -0.48 19.02 11.57
N TRP A 225 0.24 19.96 10.98
CA TRP A 225 -0.09 20.52 9.68
C TRP A 225 0.03 19.45 8.57
N GLN A 226 1.12 18.68 8.55
CA GLN A 226 1.28 17.57 7.60
C GLN A 226 0.12 16.56 7.71
N PHE A 227 -0.28 16.20 8.93
CA PHE A 227 -1.40 15.32 9.18
C PHE A 227 -2.72 15.90 8.67
N ALA A 228 -3.01 17.17 8.98
CA ALA A 228 -4.22 17.84 8.54
C ALA A 228 -4.33 17.93 7.01
N GLU A 229 -3.23 18.27 6.32
CA GLU A 229 -3.17 18.31 4.87
C GLU A 229 -3.34 16.92 4.23
N THR A 230 -2.73 15.89 4.83
CA THR A 230 -2.91 14.49 4.42
C THR A 230 -4.37 14.06 4.53
N VAL A 231 -5.01 14.34 5.66
CA VAL A 231 -6.44 14.00 5.87
C VAL A 231 -7.33 14.74 4.87
N ARG A 232 -7.05 16.02 4.62
CA ARG A 232 -7.78 16.82 3.63
C ARG A 232 -7.61 16.24 2.22
N GLY A 233 -6.36 15.93 1.82
CA GLY A 233 -6.08 15.33 0.51
C GLY A 233 -6.77 13.99 0.31
N LEU A 234 -6.76 13.13 1.34
CA LEU A 234 -7.44 11.84 1.30
C LEU A 234 -8.96 12.02 1.21
N ALA A 235 -9.54 12.95 2.00
CA ALA A 235 -10.98 13.21 1.99
C ALA A 235 -11.45 13.72 0.62
N ASP A 236 -10.76 14.73 0.06
CA ASP A 236 -11.07 15.28 -1.25
C ASP A 236 -10.91 14.22 -2.35
N GLY A 237 -9.84 13.41 -2.28
CA GLY A 237 -9.61 12.31 -3.21
C GLY A 237 -10.70 11.24 -3.15
N CYS A 238 -11.09 10.82 -1.96
CA CYS A 238 -12.16 9.83 -1.76
C CYS A 238 -13.51 10.35 -2.27
N LEU A 239 -13.83 11.62 -2.02
CA LEU A 239 -15.04 12.25 -2.53
C LEU A 239 -15.05 12.32 -4.07
N GLU A 240 -13.93 12.70 -4.68
CA GLU A 240 -13.80 12.79 -6.14
C GLU A 240 -13.89 11.42 -6.81
N MET A 241 -13.26 10.40 -6.24
CA MET A 241 -13.28 9.03 -6.77
C MET A 241 -14.54 8.25 -6.40
N GLY A 242 -15.36 8.76 -5.48
CA GLY A 242 -16.59 8.09 -5.01
C GLY A 242 -16.28 6.84 -4.16
N LEU A 243 -15.17 6.82 -3.44
CA LEU A 243 -14.73 5.70 -2.62
C LEU A 243 -14.95 6.02 -1.13
N PRO A 244 -15.83 5.29 -0.41
CA PRO A 244 -16.05 5.50 1.00
C PRO A 244 -14.87 5.00 1.85
N VAL A 245 -14.54 5.76 2.91
CA VAL A 245 -13.60 5.32 3.94
C VAL A 245 -14.37 4.50 4.97
N THR A 246 -13.97 3.23 5.17
CA THR A 246 -14.65 2.29 6.08
C THR A 246 -14.02 2.23 7.46
N GLY A 247 -12.79 2.68 7.60
CA GLY A 247 -12.04 2.69 8.84
C GLY A 247 -10.61 3.13 8.62
N GLY A 248 -9.83 3.10 9.68
CA GLY A 248 -8.42 3.44 9.59
C GLY A 248 -7.73 3.46 10.95
N ASN A 249 -6.44 3.76 10.94
CA ASN A 249 -5.62 3.91 12.11
C ASN A 249 -4.77 5.17 12.01
N VAL A 250 -4.52 5.81 13.13
CA VAL A 250 -3.56 6.91 13.25
C VAL A 250 -2.48 6.51 14.25
N SER A 251 -1.23 6.64 13.83
CA SER A 251 -0.04 6.40 14.65
C SER A 251 0.78 7.68 14.72
N PHE A 252 0.90 8.24 15.91
CA PHE A 252 1.74 9.38 16.21
C PHE A 252 3.00 8.98 17.00
N TYR A 253 3.88 9.94 17.25
CA TYR A 253 5.15 9.77 17.95
C TYR A 253 6.11 8.79 17.26
N ASN A 254 5.98 8.60 15.95
CA ASN A 254 6.94 7.80 15.17
C ASN A 254 8.20 8.64 14.92
N GLN A 255 9.13 8.57 15.85
CA GLN A 255 10.38 9.35 15.81
C GLN A 255 11.47 8.71 16.65
N THR A 256 12.72 9.05 16.35
CA THR A 256 13.88 8.69 17.16
C THR A 256 14.52 9.97 17.65
N GLY A 257 14.44 10.22 18.96
CA GLY A 257 14.79 11.53 19.53
C GLY A 257 13.95 12.62 18.88
N ASP A 258 14.59 13.64 18.33
CA ASP A 258 13.93 14.78 17.67
C ASP A 258 13.69 14.56 16.16
N VAL A 259 14.04 13.38 15.62
CA VAL A 259 13.90 13.08 14.19
C VAL A 259 12.63 12.29 13.94
N ALA A 260 11.61 12.96 13.42
CA ALA A 260 10.37 12.35 13.00
C ALA A 260 10.54 11.53 11.70
N ILE A 261 9.72 10.51 11.52
CA ILE A 261 9.58 9.86 10.21
C ILE A 261 9.04 10.85 9.17
N LEU A 262 9.23 10.56 7.90
CA LEU A 262 8.51 11.26 6.84
C LEU A 262 6.99 11.01 6.99
N PRO A 263 6.13 11.96 6.57
CA PRO A 263 4.69 11.73 6.54
C PRO A 263 4.38 10.48 5.72
N THR A 264 3.79 9.46 6.34
CA THR A 264 3.58 8.17 5.68
C THR A 264 2.12 7.73 5.80
N PRO A 265 1.22 8.31 4.98
CA PRO A 265 -0.15 7.83 4.86
C PRO A 265 -0.16 6.53 4.02
N VAL A 266 -0.32 5.40 4.67
CA VAL A 266 -0.56 4.13 3.97
C VAL A 266 -2.05 4.04 3.68
N ILE A 267 -2.41 3.98 2.41
CA ILE A 267 -3.79 3.89 1.94
C ILE A 267 -4.05 2.47 1.47
N GLY A 268 -5.06 1.82 2.03
CA GLY A 268 -5.52 0.52 1.60
C GLY A 268 -6.82 0.64 0.80
N VAL A 269 -6.88 -0.02 -0.35
CA VAL A 269 -8.10 -0.08 -1.18
C VAL A 269 -8.53 -1.54 -1.30
N LEU A 270 -9.82 -1.77 -1.04
CA LEU A 270 -10.47 -3.04 -1.30
C LEU A 270 -11.27 -2.93 -2.60
N GLY A 271 -11.12 -3.93 -3.46
CA GLY A 271 -11.92 -4.08 -4.67
C GLY A 271 -12.60 -5.44 -4.76
N VAL A 272 -13.55 -5.53 -5.66
CA VAL A 272 -14.33 -6.76 -5.90
C VAL A 272 -14.17 -7.21 -7.34
N ILE A 273 -14.02 -8.50 -7.53
CA ILE A 273 -14.01 -9.17 -8.84
C ILE A 273 -15.08 -10.26 -8.86
N ASP A 274 -15.89 -10.26 -9.89
CA ASP A 274 -17.01 -11.19 -10.08
C ASP A 274 -16.57 -12.65 -10.29
N ASP A 275 -15.40 -12.87 -10.90
CA ASP A 275 -14.80 -14.19 -11.10
C ASP A 275 -13.27 -14.07 -11.07
N VAL A 276 -12.64 -14.58 -10.01
CA VAL A 276 -11.18 -14.53 -9.83
C VAL A 276 -10.39 -15.24 -10.94
N ARG A 277 -11.03 -16.15 -11.69
CA ARG A 277 -10.38 -16.85 -12.81
C ARG A 277 -10.14 -15.96 -14.03
N THR A 278 -10.85 -14.82 -14.08
CA THR A 278 -10.74 -13.83 -15.16
C THR A 278 -9.81 -12.68 -14.83
N ARG A 279 -9.10 -12.76 -13.70
CA ARG A 279 -8.14 -11.71 -13.32
C ARG A 279 -7.08 -11.47 -14.36
N THR A 280 -6.53 -10.29 -14.38
CA THR A 280 -5.35 -9.96 -15.19
C THR A 280 -4.09 -10.14 -14.32
N PRO A 281 -3.14 -11.01 -14.67
CA PRO A 281 -1.87 -11.14 -13.96
C PRO A 281 -0.97 -9.92 -14.20
N MET A 282 -0.02 -9.65 -13.29
CA MET A 282 0.95 -8.56 -13.46
C MET A 282 1.95 -8.83 -14.59
N SER A 283 2.20 -10.07 -14.94
CA SER A 283 3.24 -10.46 -15.90
C SER A 283 2.73 -11.42 -16.95
N PHE A 284 3.42 -11.42 -18.08
CA PHE A 284 3.22 -12.32 -19.21
C PHE A 284 4.05 -13.61 -19.05
N ASP A 285 3.54 -14.71 -19.58
CA ASP A 285 4.13 -16.06 -19.45
C ASP A 285 4.59 -16.66 -20.78
N HIS A 286 4.44 -15.93 -21.90
CA HIS A 286 4.88 -16.39 -23.23
C HIS A 286 5.34 -15.26 -24.13
N ALA A 287 6.03 -15.62 -25.20
CA ALA A 287 6.54 -14.72 -26.23
C ALA A 287 5.46 -14.33 -27.25
N GLY A 288 5.70 -13.24 -27.98
CA GLY A 288 4.87 -12.79 -29.10
C GLY A 288 3.74 -11.86 -28.75
N LEU A 289 3.65 -11.43 -27.48
CA LEU A 289 2.70 -10.39 -27.06
C LEU A 289 3.25 -9.01 -27.40
N GLU A 290 2.37 -8.08 -27.74
CA GLU A 290 2.67 -6.65 -27.86
C GLU A 290 2.63 -5.97 -26.49
N LEU A 291 3.63 -5.14 -26.21
CA LEU A 291 3.73 -4.32 -25.01
C LEU A 291 3.33 -2.88 -25.30
N TYR A 292 2.44 -2.35 -24.50
CA TYR A 292 2.03 -0.94 -24.55
C TYR A 292 2.19 -0.27 -23.20
N LEU A 293 2.65 0.98 -23.21
CA LEU A 293 2.53 1.89 -22.08
C LEU A 293 1.23 2.69 -22.26
N ILE A 294 0.37 2.60 -21.27
CA ILE A 294 -0.86 3.40 -21.16
C ILE A 294 -0.58 4.59 -20.23
N GLY A 295 -0.96 5.78 -20.64
CA GLY A 295 -0.73 7.03 -19.92
C GLY A 295 0.42 7.86 -20.50
N ALA A 296 0.44 9.16 -20.18
CA ALA A 296 1.48 10.08 -20.60
C ALA A 296 2.64 10.12 -19.58
N SER A 297 3.85 10.24 -20.06
CA SER A 297 5.03 10.52 -19.24
C SER A 297 5.32 12.02 -19.23
N ASP A 298 5.89 12.49 -18.12
CA ASP A 298 6.56 13.80 -18.01
C ASP A 298 8.06 13.60 -17.75
N GLU A 299 8.76 14.64 -17.32
CA GLU A 299 10.20 14.59 -17.00
C GLU A 299 10.46 14.98 -15.54
N ASN A 300 9.43 14.91 -14.67
CA ASN A 300 9.55 15.26 -13.26
C ASN A 300 10.17 14.09 -12.46
N LEU A 301 11.36 14.29 -11.93
CA LEU A 301 12.06 13.32 -11.07
C LEU A 301 11.95 13.65 -9.58
N SER A 302 11.18 14.67 -9.19
CA SER A 302 11.03 15.06 -7.78
C SER A 302 10.40 13.94 -6.95
N GLY A 303 11.08 13.55 -5.88
CA GLY A 303 10.64 12.47 -5.01
C GLY A 303 10.79 11.05 -5.59
N SER A 304 11.39 10.91 -6.80
CA SER A 304 11.63 9.60 -7.40
C SER A 304 12.79 8.85 -6.73
N GLU A 305 12.81 7.53 -6.88
CA GLU A 305 13.91 6.69 -6.41
C GLU A 305 15.25 7.09 -7.05
N TRP A 306 15.24 7.46 -8.34
CA TRP A 306 16.45 7.92 -9.02
C TRP A 306 17.04 9.19 -8.40
N ALA A 307 16.20 10.17 -8.10
CA ALA A 307 16.64 11.39 -7.41
C ALA A 307 17.14 11.06 -5.99
N TYR A 308 16.44 10.20 -5.27
CA TYR A 308 16.84 9.75 -3.93
C TYR A 308 18.22 9.10 -3.91
N LEU A 309 18.52 8.21 -4.86
CA LEU A 309 19.83 7.55 -5.00
C LEU A 309 20.96 8.55 -5.29
N HIS A 310 20.63 9.71 -5.83
CA HIS A 310 21.59 10.82 -6.06
C HIS A 310 21.60 11.87 -4.93
N GLY A 311 21.01 11.54 -3.78
CA GLY A 311 20.99 12.42 -2.61
C GLY A 311 20.04 13.62 -2.73
N MET A 312 19.13 13.64 -3.71
CA MET A 312 18.18 14.71 -3.97
C MET A 312 16.81 14.34 -3.40
N ARG A 313 16.26 15.19 -2.54
CA ARG A 313 14.97 14.94 -1.86
C ARG A 313 13.98 16.10 -2.00
N GLY A 314 14.31 17.10 -2.79
CA GLY A 314 13.49 18.30 -3.00
C GLY A 314 12.67 18.22 -4.29
N GLY A 315 12.27 19.40 -4.77
CA GLY A 315 11.41 19.58 -5.93
C GLY A 315 9.94 19.58 -5.57
N GLN A 316 9.09 19.43 -6.56
CA GLN A 316 7.64 19.47 -6.38
C GLN A 316 7.03 18.10 -6.63
N ALA A 317 6.21 17.61 -5.69
CA ALA A 317 5.44 16.39 -5.88
C ALA A 317 4.57 16.50 -7.14
N PRO A 318 4.33 15.41 -7.87
CA PRO A 318 3.34 15.39 -8.93
C PRO A 318 1.97 15.79 -8.39
N THR A 319 1.15 16.40 -9.24
CA THR A 319 -0.27 16.67 -8.91
C THR A 319 -1.12 15.47 -9.33
N ALA A 320 -1.99 15.00 -8.43
CA ALA A 320 -2.89 13.88 -8.71
C ALA A 320 -4.04 14.32 -9.64
N ASP A 321 -4.04 13.81 -10.88
CA ASP A 321 -5.19 13.93 -11.79
C ASP A 321 -6.12 12.73 -11.61
N LEU A 322 -7.02 12.83 -10.63
CA LEU A 322 -7.94 11.73 -10.28
C LEU A 322 -8.96 11.44 -11.38
N GLN A 323 -9.30 12.41 -12.21
CA GLN A 323 -10.19 12.19 -13.36
C GLN A 323 -9.52 11.30 -14.42
N ARG A 324 -8.22 11.53 -14.66
CA ARG A 324 -7.41 10.67 -15.53
C ARG A 324 -7.27 9.26 -14.92
N GLU A 325 -6.99 9.15 -13.62
CA GLU A 325 -6.90 7.86 -12.91
C GLU A 325 -8.21 7.08 -13.01
N MET A 326 -9.35 7.70 -12.79
CA MET A 326 -10.65 7.03 -12.93
C MET A 326 -10.92 6.54 -14.35
N ARG A 327 -10.49 7.29 -15.39
CA ARG A 327 -10.59 6.80 -16.79
C ARG A 327 -9.68 5.60 -17.02
N LEU A 328 -8.45 5.64 -16.49
CA LEU A 328 -7.51 4.52 -16.56
C LEU A 328 -8.04 3.28 -15.83
N ILE A 329 -8.54 3.42 -14.60
CA ILE A 329 -9.18 2.35 -13.82
C ILE A 329 -10.33 1.71 -14.63
N LYS A 330 -11.20 2.51 -15.23
CA LYS A 330 -12.29 2.01 -16.07
C LYS A 330 -11.78 1.24 -17.28
N LEU A 331 -10.71 1.72 -17.93
CA LEU A 331 -10.07 1.03 -19.05
C LEU A 331 -9.50 -0.33 -18.62
N LEU A 332 -8.83 -0.41 -17.46
CA LEU A 332 -8.22 -1.63 -16.94
C LEU A 332 -9.29 -2.69 -16.63
N VAL A 333 -10.34 -2.32 -15.91
CA VAL A 333 -11.47 -3.22 -15.60
C VAL A 333 -12.19 -3.67 -16.88
N LYS A 334 -12.43 -2.75 -17.83
CA LYS A 334 -13.02 -3.08 -19.13
C LYS A 334 -12.12 -4.04 -19.92
N GLY A 335 -10.81 -3.79 -19.95
CA GLY A 335 -9.83 -4.61 -20.65
C GLY A 335 -9.80 -6.06 -20.15
N ARG A 336 -9.94 -6.27 -18.83
CA ARG A 336 -10.13 -7.60 -18.24
C ARG A 336 -11.45 -8.22 -18.71
N THR A 337 -12.56 -7.49 -18.60
CA THR A 337 -13.90 -7.99 -18.95
C THR A 337 -13.98 -8.41 -20.42
N GLU A 338 -13.39 -7.63 -21.32
CA GLU A 338 -13.36 -7.89 -22.77
C GLU A 338 -12.16 -8.79 -23.18
N LYS A 339 -11.37 -9.27 -22.21
CA LYS A 339 -10.17 -10.10 -22.44
C LYS A 339 -9.21 -9.47 -23.45
N ILE A 340 -8.95 -8.17 -23.29
CA ILE A 340 -7.98 -7.43 -24.09
C ILE A 340 -6.58 -7.68 -23.55
N PHE A 341 -6.40 -7.63 -22.23
CA PHE A 341 -5.11 -7.76 -21.57
C PHE A 341 -4.75 -9.23 -21.26
N THR A 342 -3.54 -9.61 -21.59
CA THR A 342 -2.88 -10.83 -21.12
C THR A 342 -2.18 -10.57 -19.80
N ALA A 343 -1.58 -9.38 -19.64
CA ALA A 343 -0.99 -8.91 -18.39
C ALA A 343 -1.13 -7.39 -18.26
N ALA A 344 -1.12 -6.90 -17.03
CA ALA A 344 -1.10 -5.47 -16.71
C ALA A 344 -0.32 -5.25 -15.42
N HIS A 345 0.57 -4.26 -15.43
CA HIS A 345 1.38 -3.89 -14.27
C HIS A 345 1.51 -2.39 -14.18
N ASP A 346 1.31 -1.86 -12.99
CA ASP A 346 1.36 -0.44 -12.74
C ASP A 346 2.82 0.10 -12.83
N LEU A 347 2.96 1.40 -13.06
CA LEU A 347 4.20 2.13 -12.91
C LEU A 347 4.12 3.00 -11.66
N SER A 348 4.95 2.67 -10.67
CA SER A 348 5.10 3.38 -9.41
C SER A 348 6.56 3.73 -9.14
N GLN A 349 7.05 3.54 -7.92
CA GLN A 349 8.45 3.75 -7.60
C GLN A 349 9.38 2.94 -8.52
N GLY A 350 10.44 3.57 -8.99
CA GLY A 350 11.36 2.99 -9.97
C GLY A 350 10.89 3.07 -11.42
N GLY A 351 9.68 3.58 -11.66
CA GLY A 351 9.14 3.86 -12.99
C GLY A 351 9.12 2.63 -13.90
N LEU A 352 9.36 2.85 -15.20
CA LEU A 352 9.35 1.78 -16.19
C LEU A 352 10.46 0.74 -15.96
N THR A 353 11.57 1.13 -15.34
CA THR A 353 12.66 0.20 -14.98
C THR A 353 12.19 -0.88 -14.03
N ALA A 354 11.50 -0.52 -12.94
CA ALA A 354 11.00 -1.47 -11.96
C ALA A 354 9.93 -2.38 -12.60
N SER A 355 8.92 -1.78 -13.22
CA SER A 355 7.82 -2.55 -13.82
C SER A 355 8.29 -3.57 -14.87
N LEU A 356 9.18 -3.18 -15.78
CA LEU A 356 9.73 -4.13 -16.76
C LEU A 356 10.58 -5.22 -16.10
N THR A 357 11.38 -4.87 -15.09
CA THR A 357 12.19 -5.85 -14.35
C THR A 357 11.31 -6.93 -13.73
N GLU A 358 10.26 -6.56 -13.05
CA GLU A 358 9.33 -7.49 -12.40
C GLU A 358 8.57 -8.33 -13.41
N MET A 359 8.06 -7.71 -14.48
CA MET A 359 7.33 -8.42 -15.54
C MET A 359 8.19 -9.50 -16.22
N VAL A 360 9.42 -9.19 -16.65
CA VAL A 360 10.27 -10.18 -17.35
C VAL A 360 10.79 -11.27 -16.41
N LEU A 361 11.02 -10.94 -15.13
CA LEU A 361 11.56 -11.90 -14.16
C LEU A 361 10.51 -12.89 -13.64
N ARG A 362 9.23 -12.56 -13.63
CA ARG A 362 8.18 -13.39 -13.03
C ARG A 362 8.09 -14.78 -13.66
N HIS A 363 8.08 -14.86 -14.99
CA HIS A 363 7.95 -16.12 -15.74
C HIS A 363 9.16 -16.43 -16.62
N ASN A 364 10.28 -15.70 -16.47
CA ASN A 364 11.49 -15.83 -17.30
C ASN A 364 11.23 -15.65 -18.80
N VAL A 365 10.42 -14.70 -19.16
CA VAL A 365 10.17 -14.31 -20.55
C VAL A 365 10.73 -12.92 -20.75
N GLY A 366 11.67 -12.76 -21.68
CA GLY A 366 12.28 -11.48 -22.00
C GLY A 366 11.35 -10.55 -22.76
N ALA A 367 11.87 -9.37 -23.07
CA ALA A 367 11.18 -8.38 -23.89
C ALA A 367 12.17 -7.55 -24.69
N THR A 368 11.78 -7.18 -25.91
CA THR A 368 12.51 -6.20 -26.73
C THR A 368 11.64 -4.98 -26.91
N ILE A 369 12.12 -3.83 -26.42
CA ILE A 369 11.37 -2.57 -26.46
C ILE A 369 12.22 -1.45 -27.07
N THR A 370 11.54 -0.44 -27.60
CA THR A 370 12.15 0.77 -28.14
C THR A 370 11.56 2.00 -27.44
N LEU A 371 12.44 2.82 -26.90
CA LEU A 371 12.07 4.07 -26.21
C LEU A 371 12.77 5.26 -26.86
N THR A 372 12.04 6.36 -27.00
CA THR A 372 12.63 7.68 -27.20
C THR A 372 13.19 8.15 -25.85
N ASN A 373 14.38 8.77 -25.83
CA ASN A 373 15.04 9.23 -24.59
C ASN A 373 15.00 8.16 -23.46
N PRO A 374 15.63 6.98 -23.68
CA PRO A 374 15.49 5.86 -22.75
C PRO A 374 15.98 6.19 -21.34
N GLY A 375 17.04 6.99 -21.20
CA GLY A 375 17.56 7.39 -19.90
C GLY A 375 16.52 8.09 -19.03
N MET A 376 15.70 8.96 -19.58
CA MET A 376 14.65 9.65 -18.85
C MET A 376 13.41 8.78 -18.68
N ASN A 377 12.89 8.20 -19.77
CA ASN A 377 11.64 7.46 -19.76
C ASN A 377 11.64 6.20 -18.87
N LEU A 378 12.81 5.62 -18.63
CA LEU A 378 12.98 4.50 -17.71
C LEU A 378 12.86 4.90 -16.24
N LEU A 379 13.23 6.13 -15.89
CA LEU A 379 13.47 6.58 -14.52
C LEU A 379 12.38 7.49 -13.95
N VAL A 380 11.58 8.11 -14.82
CA VAL A 380 10.46 8.96 -14.34
C VAL A 380 9.37 8.11 -13.70
N GLU A 381 8.77 8.66 -12.64
CA GLU A 381 7.70 8.02 -11.86
C GLU A 381 6.37 8.76 -12.03
N THR A 382 6.09 9.27 -13.25
CA THR A 382 4.83 9.97 -13.53
C THR A 382 3.63 9.12 -13.14
N PRO A 383 2.71 9.59 -12.29
CA PRO A 383 1.54 8.83 -11.88
C PRO A 383 0.58 8.50 -13.03
N GLY A 384 -0.28 7.50 -12.86
CA GLY A 384 -1.33 7.17 -13.83
C GLY A 384 -0.80 6.51 -15.10
N ARG A 385 0.17 5.63 -14.97
CA ARG A 385 0.72 4.83 -16.08
C ARG A 385 0.68 3.34 -15.77
N VAL A 386 0.50 2.52 -16.81
CA VAL A 386 0.44 1.06 -16.72
C VAL A 386 1.11 0.46 -17.95
N VAL A 387 1.94 -0.56 -17.77
CA VAL A 387 2.38 -1.45 -18.86
C VAL A 387 1.38 -2.57 -19.03
N VAL A 388 0.94 -2.81 -20.26
CA VAL A 388 0.08 -3.94 -20.59
C VAL A 388 0.71 -4.81 -21.66
N ALA A 389 0.51 -6.12 -21.56
CA ALA A 389 0.81 -7.08 -22.61
C ALA A 389 -0.50 -7.58 -23.23
N ILE A 390 -0.56 -7.63 -24.54
CA ILE A 390 -1.75 -8.05 -25.28
C ILE A 390 -1.38 -9.00 -26.43
N ASP A 391 -2.31 -9.88 -26.79
CA ASP A 391 -2.24 -10.57 -28.08
C ASP A 391 -2.30 -9.54 -29.22
N PRO A 392 -1.44 -9.62 -30.25
CA PRO A 392 -1.47 -8.70 -31.40
C PRO A 392 -2.85 -8.55 -32.05
N ALA A 393 -3.67 -9.61 -32.04
CA ALA A 393 -5.05 -9.56 -32.54
C ALA A 393 -5.96 -8.61 -31.74
N LYS A 394 -5.54 -8.22 -30.54
CA LYS A 394 -6.30 -7.30 -29.65
C LYS A 394 -5.90 -5.83 -29.78
N SER A 395 -4.87 -5.49 -30.56
CA SER A 395 -4.39 -4.11 -30.74
C SER A 395 -5.50 -3.13 -31.15
N ALA A 396 -6.38 -3.51 -32.07
CA ALA A 396 -7.50 -2.68 -32.48
C ALA A 396 -8.52 -2.46 -31.34
N ALA A 397 -8.79 -3.51 -30.55
CA ALA A 397 -9.68 -3.43 -29.40
C ALA A 397 -9.10 -2.55 -28.29
N LEU A 398 -7.78 -2.66 -28.00
CA LEU A 398 -7.11 -1.78 -27.05
C LEU A 398 -7.23 -0.31 -27.47
N LYS A 399 -6.90 0.02 -28.74
CA LYS A 399 -6.98 1.40 -29.25
C LYS A 399 -8.40 1.96 -29.15
N ALA A 400 -9.41 1.14 -29.47
CA ALA A 400 -10.81 1.54 -29.37
C ALA A 400 -11.26 1.72 -27.90
N ALA A 401 -10.77 0.88 -26.98
CA ALA A 401 -11.12 0.96 -25.56
C ALA A 401 -10.43 2.15 -24.87
N ALA A 402 -9.20 2.48 -25.24
CA ALA A 402 -8.41 3.56 -24.66
C ALA A 402 -8.97 4.96 -25.00
N GLY A 403 -9.58 5.12 -26.18
CA GLY A 403 -10.13 6.41 -26.61
C GLY A 403 -9.06 7.50 -26.68
N ASP A 404 -9.17 8.50 -25.81
CA ASP A 404 -8.22 9.62 -25.70
C ASP A 404 -7.06 9.39 -24.72
N ILE A 405 -7.03 8.23 -24.03
CA ILE A 405 -5.92 7.88 -23.14
C ILE A 405 -4.68 7.59 -23.99
N PRO A 406 -3.54 8.24 -23.73
CA PRO A 406 -2.32 8.03 -24.49
C PRO A 406 -1.88 6.57 -24.47
N LEU A 407 -1.53 6.04 -25.64
CA LEU A 407 -0.97 4.70 -25.82
C LEU A 407 0.37 4.81 -26.55
N THR A 408 1.40 4.22 -25.97
CA THR A 408 2.72 4.09 -26.62
C THR A 408 3.03 2.61 -26.80
N TYR A 409 3.18 2.19 -28.05
CA TYR A 409 3.71 0.85 -28.35
C TYR A 409 5.18 0.80 -27.95
N LEU A 410 5.52 -0.16 -27.09
CA LEU A 410 6.89 -0.33 -26.58
C LEU A 410 7.67 -1.37 -27.39
N GLY A 411 7.05 -2.49 -27.77
CA GLY A 411 7.72 -3.62 -28.40
C GLY A 411 7.01 -4.94 -28.12
N ASN A 412 7.78 -6.04 -28.06
CA ASN A 412 7.23 -7.38 -27.92
C ASN A 412 7.90 -8.19 -26.83
N THR A 413 7.16 -9.17 -26.28
CA THR A 413 7.69 -10.17 -25.36
C THR A 413 8.44 -11.28 -26.12
N GLY A 414 9.51 -11.81 -25.52
CA GLY A 414 10.25 -12.96 -26.02
C GLY A 414 11.73 -12.91 -25.69
N GLY A 415 12.40 -14.02 -25.90
CA GLY A 415 13.82 -14.18 -25.59
C GLY A 415 14.10 -14.39 -24.10
N ASP A 416 15.39 -14.36 -23.76
CA ASP A 416 15.94 -14.58 -22.42
C ASP A 416 16.69 -13.34 -21.87
N ALA A 417 16.38 -12.17 -22.44
CA ALA A 417 16.94 -10.88 -22.06
C ALA A 417 15.87 -9.78 -22.06
N LEU A 418 16.11 -8.72 -21.29
CA LEU A 418 15.47 -7.43 -21.44
C LEU A 418 16.34 -6.59 -22.40
N VAL A 419 15.82 -6.29 -23.57
CA VAL A 419 16.47 -5.47 -24.58
C VAL A 419 15.75 -4.13 -24.71
N ILE A 420 16.48 -3.04 -24.50
CA ILE A 420 15.96 -1.66 -24.57
C ILE A 420 16.83 -0.90 -25.56
N ASN A 421 16.32 -0.64 -26.75
CA ASN A 421 17.09 -0.10 -27.88
C ASN A 421 18.33 -1.00 -28.17
N ASP A 422 19.53 -0.50 -27.87
CA ASP A 422 20.81 -1.20 -28.00
C ASP A 422 21.36 -1.76 -26.67
N VAL A 423 20.60 -1.65 -25.59
CA VAL A 423 20.96 -2.15 -24.26
C VAL A 423 20.40 -3.56 -24.07
N GLU A 424 21.26 -4.54 -23.85
CA GLU A 424 20.87 -5.92 -23.55
C GLU A 424 21.29 -6.32 -22.14
N ILE A 425 20.34 -6.87 -21.37
CA ILE A 425 20.55 -7.39 -20.01
C ILE A 425 19.93 -8.79 -19.97
N SER A 426 20.75 -9.82 -19.76
CA SER A 426 20.20 -11.18 -19.60
C SER A 426 19.30 -11.26 -18.36
N LEU A 427 18.23 -12.09 -18.43
CA LEU A 427 17.35 -12.30 -17.27
C LEU A 427 18.12 -12.85 -16.07
N ALA A 428 19.20 -13.62 -16.29
CA ALA A 428 20.05 -14.12 -15.21
C ALA A 428 20.80 -12.99 -14.48
N GLU A 429 21.37 -12.03 -15.22
CA GLU A 429 22.06 -10.87 -14.65
C GLU A 429 21.07 -9.97 -13.91
N LEU A 430 19.93 -9.67 -14.52
CA LEU A 430 18.87 -8.85 -13.93
C LEU A 430 18.30 -9.48 -12.65
N ARG A 431 18.04 -10.79 -12.68
CA ARG A 431 17.58 -11.54 -11.51
C ARG A 431 18.59 -11.48 -10.36
N THR A 432 19.88 -11.67 -10.67
CA THR A 432 20.94 -11.59 -9.64
C THR A 432 20.94 -10.22 -8.98
N ALA A 433 20.82 -9.14 -9.75
CA ALA A 433 20.74 -7.79 -9.20
C ALA A 433 19.49 -7.65 -8.31
N HIS A 434 18.32 -8.05 -8.81
CA HIS A 434 17.03 -7.85 -8.13
C HIS A 434 16.88 -8.67 -6.85
N THR A 435 17.41 -9.92 -6.77
CA THR A 435 17.15 -10.83 -5.64
C THR A 435 18.24 -10.85 -4.57
N SER A 436 19.43 -10.29 -4.83
CA SER A 436 20.58 -10.45 -3.91
C SER A 436 20.60 -9.50 -2.72
N THR A 437 19.82 -8.43 -2.73
CA THR A 437 19.99 -7.31 -1.81
C THR A 437 19.63 -7.68 -0.38
N PHE A 438 18.47 -8.26 -0.14
CA PHE A 438 18.04 -8.62 1.22
C PHE A 438 18.87 -9.76 1.80
N GLN A 439 19.30 -10.70 1.00
CA GLN A 439 20.23 -11.75 1.45
C GLN A 439 21.59 -11.18 1.89
N LYS A 440 22.09 -10.15 1.20
CA LYS A 440 23.34 -9.48 1.60
C LYS A 440 23.20 -8.64 2.86
N LEU A 441 22.03 -8.06 3.09
CA LEU A 441 21.77 -7.19 4.24
C LEU A 441 21.49 -7.99 5.51
N PHE A 442 20.80 -9.11 5.41
CA PHE A 442 20.26 -9.83 6.56
C PHE A 442 20.69 -11.30 6.66
N GLY A 443 21.45 -11.79 5.72
CA GLY A 443 22.08 -13.09 5.80
C GLY A 443 21.52 -14.20 5.11
#